data_3bd452ba9e96d959b76d302290a52ac7
#
_entry.id   3bd452ba9e96d959b76d302290a52ac7
#
_cell.length_a   1.000
_cell.length_b   1.000
_cell.length_c   1.000
_cell.angle_alpha   90.00
_cell.angle_beta   90.00
_cell.angle_gamma   90.00
#
_symmetry.space_group_name_H-M   'P 1'
#
loop_
_entity.id
_entity.type
_entity.pdbx_description
1 polymer ?
#
loop_
_entity_poly.entity_id
_entity_poly.type
_entity_poly.pdbx_seq_one_letter_code
_entity_poly.pdbx_strand_id
1 'polypeptide(L)'
;TNFKKYEVERSSDAIVFSKIGEVAGRNLADYDFTDYNLPPASIVYYRLKMIDIDGKFSYSKVIPIRLNNNFFNAQVYPNPTKGNLTIKLQKALTEKSNMIIADLSGRVVLQRQVSGGQKNIDLHLNVFPAGRYFVKISNSNEVINQSFFIIK
;
A
#
# COMPACT_ATOMS: atom_id res chain seq x y z
N THR A 1 -29.08 -8.30 -25.21
CA THR A 1 -28.19 -7.29 -24.60
C THR A 1 -26.91 -7.21 -25.41
N ASN A 2 -26.59 -6.03 -25.89
CA ASN A 2 -25.44 -5.78 -26.78
C ASN A 2 -24.13 -5.61 -25.99
N PHE A 3 -24.12 -6.07 -24.73
CA PHE A 3 -23.06 -5.87 -23.76
C PHE A 3 -21.90 -6.86 -23.94
N LYS A 4 -20.64 -6.36 -24.00
CA LYS A 4 -19.44 -7.16 -24.21
C LYS A 4 -18.66 -7.43 -22.91
N LYS A 5 -18.33 -6.36 -22.17
CA LYS A 5 -17.51 -6.47 -20.96
C LYS A 5 -17.57 -5.21 -20.09
N TYR A 6 -17.18 -5.38 -18.83
CA TYR A 6 -16.79 -4.29 -17.94
C TYR A 6 -15.27 -4.13 -17.93
N GLU A 7 -14.76 -2.92 -18.01
CA GLU A 7 -13.41 -2.58 -17.56
C GLU A 7 -13.54 -1.91 -16.18
N VAL A 8 -12.80 -2.42 -15.22
CA VAL A 8 -12.74 -1.84 -13.88
C VAL A 8 -11.63 -0.81 -13.88
N GLU A 9 -11.97 0.42 -13.55
CA GLU A 9 -11.03 1.52 -13.48
C GLU A 9 -10.94 2.06 -12.05
N ARG A 10 -9.73 2.42 -11.66
CA ARG A 10 -9.39 2.93 -10.33
C ARG A 10 -8.67 4.27 -10.43
N SER A 11 -8.92 5.14 -9.43
CA SER A 11 -8.26 6.43 -9.26
C SER A 11 -7.92 6.68 -7.79
N SER A 12 -6.86 7.43 -7.52
CA SER A 12 -6.50 7.92 -6.19
C SER A 12 -6.99 9.35 -5.93
N ASP A 13 -7.42 10.07 -6.96
CA ASP A 13 -7.79 11.49 -6.91
C ASP A 13 -9.19 11.80 -7.48
N ALA A 14 -9.92 10.78 -7.93
CA ALA A 14 -11.21 10.86 -8.61
C ALA A 14 -11.17 11.61 -9.96
N ILE A 15 -10.00 11.93 -10.48
CA ILE A 15 -9.79 12.69 -11.74
C ILE A 15 -9.19 11.77 -12.80
N VAL A 16 -8.03 11.18 -12.51
CA VAL A 16 -7.33 10.29 -13.44
C VAL A 16 -7.64 8.85 -13.08
N PHE A 17 -8.30 8.15 -14.00
CA PHE A 17 -8.68 6.74 -13.84
C PHE A 17 -7.81 5.86 -14.72
N SER A 18 -7.31 4.77 -14.16
CA SER A 18 -6.54 3.75 -14.85
C SER A 18 -7.27 2.41 -14.80
N LYS A 19 -7.30 1.71 -15.91
CA LYS A 19 -7.82 0.35 -15.97
C LYS A 19 -6.96 -0.58 -15.11
N ILE A 20 -7.60 -1.33 -14.22
CA ILE A 20 -6.96 -2.31 -13.33
C ILE A 20 -7.36 -3.75 -13.65
N GLY A 21 -8.40 -3.93 -14.46
CA GLY A 21 -8.84 -5.25 -14.92
C GLY A 21 -10.10 -5.18 -15.76
N GLU A 22 -10.57 -6.35 -16.16
CA GLU A 22 -11.81 -6.48 -16.92
C GLU A 22 -12.59 -7.74 -16.53
N VAL A 23 -13.90 -7.69 -16.72
CA VAL A 23 -14.83 -8.80 -16.49
C VAL A 23 -15.68 -8.96 -17.75
N ALA A 24 -15.64 -10.15 -18.35
CA ALA A 24 -16.42 -10.45 -19.55
C ALA A 24 -17.92 -10.46 -19.25
N GLY A 25 -18.71 -9.91 -20.17
CA GLY A 25 -20.17 -9.99 -20.10
C GLY A 25 -20.67 -11.42 -20.30
N ARG A 26 -21.33 -11.97 -19.30
CA ARG A 26 -21.86 -13.34 -19.30
C ARG A 26 -23.36 -13.41 -19.05
N ASN A 27 -24.08 -12.27 -19.13
CA ASN A 27 -25.50 -12.16 -18.77
C ASN A 27 -25.84 -12.75 -17.38
N LEU A 28 -24.92 -12.56 -16.42
CA LEU A 28 -25.12 -12.95 -15.02
C LEU A 28 -25.80 -11.81 -14.26
N ALA A 29 -26.49 -12.14 -13.18
CA ALA A 29 -27.07 -11.15 -12.28
C ALA A 29 -26.00 -10.38 -11.50
N ASP A 30 -24.91 -11.05 -11.14
CA ASP A 30 -23.82 -10.52 -10.35
C ASP A 30 -22.47 -10.78 -11.01
N TYR A 31 -21.52 -9.85 -10.79
CA TYR A 31 -20.15 -9.94 -11.27
C TYR A 31 -19.19 -9.57 -10.16
N ASP A 32 -18.08 -10.29 -10.05
CA ASP A 32 -17.03 -10.08 -9.06
C ASP A 32 -15.75 -9.55 -9.70
N PHE A 33 -15.07 -8.67 -9.00
CA PHE A 33 -13.71 -8.27 -9.30
C PHE A 33 -12.95 -7.98 -8.01
N THR A 34 -11.76 -8.54 -7.85
CA THR A 34 -10.91 -8.30 -6.68
C THR A 34 -9.67 -7.50 -7.07
N ASP A 35 -9.47 -6.35 -6.42
CA ASP A 35 -8.28 -5.53 -6.58
C ASP A 35 -7.23 -5.94 -5.53
N TYR A 36 -6.19 -6.65 -5.97
CA TYR A 36 -5.10 -7.13 -5.11
C TYR A 36 -3.97 -6.10 -4.92
N ASN A 37 -3.96 -4.99 -5.69
CA ASN A 37 -2.85 -4.04 -5.73
C ASN A 37 -3.30 -2.64 -5.30
N LEU A 38 -3.87 -2.54 -4.10
CA LEU A 38 -4.35 -1.26 -3.58
C LEU A 38 -3.23 -0.23 -3.44
N PRO A 39 -3.42 1.02 -3.87
CA PRO A 39 -2.45 2.09 -3.66
C PRO A 39 -2.40 2.49 -2.18
N PRO A 40 -1.32 3.13 -1.72
CA PRO A 40 -1.21 3.66 -0.37
C PRO A 40 -2.04 4.96 -0.24
N ALA A 41 -3.36 4.82 -0.28
CA ALA A 41 -4.31 5.93 -0.21
C ALA A 41 -5.38 5.65 0.85
N SER A 42 -5.92 6.68 1.49
CA SER A 42 -7.02 6.54 2.47
C SER A 42 -8.39 6.34 1.79
N ILE A 43 -8.51 6.81 0.55
CA ILE A 43 -9.70 6.68 -0.28
C ILE A 43 -9.23 6.28 -1.67
N VAL A 44 -9.94 5.35 -2.26
CA VAL A 44 -9.78 4.96 -3.67
C VAL A 44 -11.13 5.11 -4.35
N TYR A 45 -11.10 5.53 -5.58
CA TYR A 45 -12.30 5.74 -6.38
C TYR A 45 -12.35 4.69 -7.48
N TYR A 46 -13.50 4.06 -7.64
CA TYR A 46 -13.74 3.08 -8.69
C TYR A 46 -14.86 3.52 -9.60
N ARG A 47 -14.74 3.16 -10.87
CA ARG A 47 -15.84 3.20 -11.83
C ARG A 47 -15.76 2.02 -12.77
N LEU A 48 -16.87 1.70 -13.39
CA LEU A 48 -16.93 0.73 -14.47
C LEU A 48 -17.04 1.47 -15.80
N LYS A 49 -16.25 1.03 -16.76
CA LYS A 49 -16.45 1.34 -18.16
C LYS A 49 -17.16 0.15 -18.80
N MET A 50 -18.41 0.34 -19.14
CA MET A 50 -19.27 -0.64 -19.77
C MET A 50 -19.09 -0.56 -21.28
N ILE A 51 -18.66 -1.64 -21.92
CA ILE A 51 -18.34 -1.67 -23.35
C ILE A 51 -19.30 -2.61 -24.07
N ASP A 52 -19.95 -2.12 -25.12
CA ASP A 52 -20.83 -2.87 -25.98
C ASP A 52 -20.06 -3.60 -27.08
N ILE A 53 -20.74 -4.52 -27.77
CA ILE A 53 -20.15 -5.32 -28.87
C ILE A 53 -19.74 -4.41 -30.05
N ASP A 54 -20.44 -3.30 -30.27
CA ASP A 54 -20.13 -2.32 -31.31
C ASP A 54 -19.00 -1.33 -30.93
N GLY A 55 -18.40 -1.50 -29.72
CA GLY A 55 -17.31 -0.68 -29.23
C GLY A 55 -17.73 0.62 -28.54
N LYS A 56 -19.01 0.96 -28.53
CA LYS A 56 -19.51 2.07 -27.73
C LYS A 56 -19.34 1.78 -26.25
N PHE A 57 -19.20 2.82 -25.46
CA PHE A 57 -19.04 2.66 -24.02
C PHE A 57 -19.77 3.74 -23.23
N SER A 58 -20.05 3.41 -21.98
CA SER A 58 -20.55 4.33 -20.97
C SER A 58 -19.84 4.09 -19.64
N TYR A 59 -19.90 5.07 -18.74
CA TYR A 59 -19.33 4.94 -17.41
C TYR A 59 -20.43 4.80 -16.35
N SER A 60 -20.16 4.01 -15.32
CA SER A 60 -20.94 4.02 -14.09
C SER A 60 -20.69 5.31 -13.30
N LYS A 61 -21.47 5.53 -12.26
CA LYS A 61 -21.13 6.48 -11.20
C LYS A 61 -19.77 6.11 -10.59
N VAL A 62 -19.02 7.12 -10.13
CA VAL A 62 -17.80 6.93 -9.35
C VAL A 62 -18.17 6.55 -7.92
N ILE A 63 -17.56 5.49 -7.40
CA ILE A 63 -17.77 5.02 -6.04
C ILE A 63 -16.50 5.25 -5.22
N PRO A 64 -16.51 6.11 -4.20
CA PRO A 64 -15.41 6.24 -3.27
C PRO A 64 -15.44 5.06 -2.28
N ILE A 65 -14.33 4.36 -2.15
CA ILE A 65 -14.12 3.34 -1.13
C ILE A 65 -13.08 3.85 -0.15
N ARG A 66 -13.48 4.04 1.09
CA ARG A 66 -12.55 4.29 2.18
C ARG A 66 -11.83 2.98 2.47
N LEU A 67 -10.56 2.97 2.17
CA LEU A 67 -9.73 1.90 2.63
C LEU A 67 -9.61 2.10 4.15
N ASN A 68 -10.10 1.16 4.93
CA ASN A 68 -9.69 1.04 6.33
C ASN A 68 -8.21 0.65 6.33
N ASN A 69 -7.41 1.56 5.81
CA ASN A 69 -5.99 1.51 5.92
C ASN A 69 -5.72 1.70 7.40
N ASN A 70 -5.68 0.61 8.13
CA ASN A 70 -4.81 0.50 9.29
C ASN A 70 -3.37 0.61 8.77
N PHE A 71 -3.08 1.62 7.92
CA PHE A 71 -1.72 2.10 7.75
C PHE A 71 -1.37 2.64 9.11
N PHE A 72 -0.75 1.79 9.87
CA PHE A 72 -0.06 2.19 11.06
C PHE A 72 0.90 3.28 10.62
N ASN A 73 0.49 4.53 10.82
CA ASN A 73 1.38 5.64 10.60
C ASN A 73 2.51 5.49 11.59
N ALA A 74 3.68 5.30 11.08
CA ALA A 74 4.90 5.35 11.85
C ALA A 74 5.63 6.65 11.53
N GLN A 75 6.18 7.26 12.54
CA GLN A 75 7.16 8.35 12.41
C GLN A 75 8.55 7.74 12.59
N VAL A 76 9.46 8.15 11.76
CA VAL A 76 10.85 7.73 11.81
C VAL A 76 11.71 8.95 12.11
N TYR A 77 12.39 8.94 13.24
CA TYR A 77 13.19 10.09 13.67
C TYR A 77 14.45 9.69 14.47
N PRO A 78 15.50 10.51 14.40
CA PRO A 78 15.69 11.60 13.47
C PRO A 78 15.76 11.10 12.02
N ASN A 79 15.29 11.90 11.07
CA ASN A 79 15.42 11.62 9.64
C ASN A 79 15.79 12.94 8.91
N PRO A 80 17.04 13.10 8.44
CA PRO A 80 18.14 12.14 8.42
C PRO A 80 18.69 11.76 9.80
N THR A 81 19.29 10.55 9.87
CA THR A 81 19.95 10.04 11.08
C THR A 81 21.45 9.87 10.88
N LYS A 82 22.23 9.99 11.97
CA LYS A 82 23.65 9.62 12.01
C LYS A 82 23.88 8.17 12.48
N GLY A 83 22.80 7.37 12.58
CA GLY A 83 22.89 5.95 12.93
C GLY A 83 21.95 5.50 14.06
N ASN A 84 21.45 6.41 14.90
CA ASN A 84 20.41 6.07 15.87
C ASN A 84 19.06 6.54 15.37
N LEU A 85 18.10 5.64 15.33
CA LEU A 85 16.79 5.87 14.74
C LEU A 85 15.71 5.27 15.63
N THR A 86 14.63 6.02 15.85
CA THR A 86 13.42 5.51 16.49
C THR A 86 12.27 5.45 15.48
N ILE A 87 11.61 4.32 15.41
CA ILE A 87 10.34 4.17 14.69
C ILE A 87 9.24 4.24 15.75
N LYS A 88 8.47 5.33 15.76
CA LYS A 88 7.32 5.53 16.63
C LYS A 88 6.05 5.17 15.89
N LEU A 89 5.36 4.15 16.35
CA LEU A 89 4.09 3.71 15.81
C LEU A 89 2.94 4.52 16.39
N GLN A 90 1.95 4.84 15.60
CA GLN A 90 0.74 5.52 16.07
C GLN A 90 -0.04 4.65 17.07
N LYS A 91 -0.07 3.33 16.80
CA LYS A 91 -0.63 2.31 17.70
C LYS A 91 0.44 1.24 17.97
N ALA A 92 0.36 0.58 19.11
CA ALA A 92 1.21 -0.57 19.38
C ALA A 92 0.90 -1.72 18.40
N LEU A 93 1.93 -2.50 18.03
CA LEU A 93 1.75 -3.70 17.21
C LEU A 93 0.77 -4.66 17.91
N THR A 94 -0.17 -5.21 17.17
CA THR A 94 -1.16 -6.15 17.74
C THR A 94 -0.55 -7.51 18.01
N GLU A 95 0.45 -7.89 17.22
CA GLU A 95 1.12 -9.19 17.34
C GLU A 95 2.59 -9.11 16.92
N LYS A 96 3.30 -10.21 17.09
CA LYS A 96 4.69 -10.35 16.65
C LYS A 96 4.80 -10.11 15.15
N SER A 97 5.69 -9.20 14.77
CA SER A 97 5.83 -8.70 13.40
C SER A 97 7.24 -8.92 12.88
N ASN A 98 7.38 -9.12 11.59
CA ASN A 98 8.68 -9.16 10.92
C ASN A 98 9.06 -7.75 10.47
N MET A 99 10.25 -7.28 10.86
CA MET A 99 10.82 -6.01 10.42
C MET A 99 11.99 -6.27 9.48
N ILE A 100 11.95 -5.62 8.32
CA ILE A 100 12.98 -5.68 7.29
C ILE A 100 13.42 -4.25 6.98
N ILE A 101 14.74 -4.04 6.89
CA ILE A 101 15.31 -2.82 6.32
C ILE A 101 16.03 -3.19 5.03
N ALA A 102 15.74 -2.47 3.95
CA ALA A 102 16.36 -2.64 2.65
C ALA A 102 17.00 -1.33 2.18
N ASP A 103 18.08 -1.43 1.41
CA ASP A 103 18.69 -0.31 0.73
C ASP A 103 17.92 0.07 -0.55
N LEU A 104 18.38 1.09 -1.27
CA LEU A 104 17.74 1.60 -2.49
C LEU A 104 17.69 0.55 -3.62
N SER A 105 18.58 -0.44 -3.62
CA SER A 105 18.58 -1.55 -4.59
C SER A 105 17.58 -2.67 -4.24
N GLY A 106 16.92 -2.56 -3.08
CA GLY A 106 16.01 -3.59 -2.54
C GLY A 106 16.73 -4.70 -1.77
N ARG A 107 18.06 -4.62 -1.60
CA ARG A 107 18.81 -5.60 -0.82
C ARG A 107 18.49 -5.45 0.66
N VAL A 108 18.08 -6.54 1.30
CA VAL A 108 17.82 -6.60 2.74
C VAL A 108 19.14 -6.46 3.50
N VAL A 109 19.25 -5.41 4.32
CA VAL A 109 20.44 -5.12 5.14
C VAL A 109 20.22 -5.43 6.62
N LEU A 110 18.98 -5.51 7.07
CA LEU A 110 18.61 -5.93 8.41
C LEU A 110 17.24 -6.62 8.39
N GLN A 111 17.13 -7.72 9.13
CA GLN A 111 15.86 -8.39 9.39
C GLN A 111 15.81 -8.83 10.84
N ARG A 112 14.71 -8.56 11.54
CA ARG A 112 14.47 -9.02 12.89
C ARG A 112 12.97 -9.12 13.22
N GLN A 113 12.65 -9.86 14.26
CA GLN A 113 11.32 -9.90 14.83
C GLN A 113 11.13 -8.75 15.82
N VAL A 114 9.92 -8.17 15.81
CA VAL A 114 9.46 -7.15 16.75
C VAL A 114 8.28 -7.71 17.52
N SER A 115 8.30 -7.62 18.84
CA SER A 115 7.23 -8.17 19.67
C SER A 115 5.94 -7.36 19.55
N GLY A 116 4.81 -8.02 19.73
CA GLY A 116 3.52 -7.34 19.94
C GLY A 116 3.58 -6.44 21.18
N GLY A 117 2.71 -5.43 21.20
CA GLY A 117 2.67 -4.42 22.27
C GLY A 117 3.68 -3.29 22.13
N GLN A 118 4.70 -3.41 21.26
CA GLN A 118 5.67 -2.33 21.04
C GLN A 118 5.07 -1.17 20.27
N LYS A 119 5.34 0.04 20.73
CA LYS A 119 4.96 1.30 20.09
C LYS A 119 6.17 2.08 19.58
N ASN A 120 7.33 1.89 20.25
CA ASN A 120 8.61 2.48 19.85
C ASN A 120 9.59 1.35 19.55
N ILE A 121 10.33 1.50 18.45
CA ILE A 121 11.35 0.55 18.02
C ILE A 121 12.62 1.33 17.77
N ASP A 122 13.62 1.10 18.64
CA ASP A 122 14.90 1.75 18.53
C ASP A 122 15.86 0.90 17.71
N LEU A 123 16.62 1.57 16.83
CA LEU A 123 17.55 0.97 15.90
C LEU A 123 18.91 1.66 15.99
N HIS A 124 19.96 0.83 16.00
CA HIS A 124 21.34 1.25 15.92
C HIS A 124 21.91 0.86 14.55
N LEU A 125 22.05 1.83 13.66
CA LEU A 125 22.39 1.63 12.26
C LEU A 125 23.76 2.23 11.90
N ASN A 126 24.64 2.39 12.89
CA ASN A 126 25.95 3.04 12.72
C ASN A 126 26.87 2.34 11.70
N VAL A 127 26.66 1.04 11.52
CA VAL A 127 27.44 0.20 10.59
C VAL A 127 26.99 0.32 9.13
N PHE A 128 25.83 0.91 8.88
CA PHE A 128 25.32 1.05 7.51
C PHE A 128 25.89 2.28 6.82
N PRO A 129 26.21 2.21 5.51
CA PRO A 129 26.63 3.34 4.71
C PRO A 129 25.61 4.48 4.69
N ALA A 130 26.08 5.71 4.39
CA ALA A 130 25.19 6.80 4.09
C ALA A 130 24.34 6.45 2.86
N GLY A 131 23.02 6.78 2.92
CA GLY A 131 22.10 6.45 1.84
C GLY A 131 20.65 6.47 2.27
N ARG A 132 19.77 6.19 1.33
CA ARG A 132 18.33 6.03 1.58
C ARG A 132 18.01 4.57 1.85
N TYR A 133 17.18 4.35 2.87
CA TYR A 133 16.73 3.03 3.30
C TYR A 133 15.21 3.01 3.43
N PHE A 134 14.67 1.80 3.31
CA PHE A 134 13.25 1.52 3.50
C PHE A 134 13.10 0.53 4.63
N VAL A 135 12.18 0.80 5.54
CA VAL A 135 11.79 -0.12 6.59
C VAL A 135 10.37 -0.62 6.34
N LYS A 136 10.20 -1.93 6.39
CA LYS A 136 8.90 -2.61 6.35
C LYS A 136 8.72 -3.38 7.65
N ILE A 137 7.59 -3.17 8.33
CA ILE A 137 7.15 -3.97 9.47
C ILE A 137 5.82 -4.61 9.08
N SER A 138 5.72 -5.93 9.17
CA SER A 138 4.53 -6.65 8.73
C SER A 138 4.22 -7.87 9.57
N ASN A 139 2.94 -8.13 9.75
CA ASN A 139 2.35 -9.36 10.30
C ASN A 139 1.15 -9.77 9.45
N SER A 140 0.28 -10.67 9.96
CA SER A 140 -0.91 -11.14 9.25
C SER A 140 -1.94 -10.02 8.97
N ASN A 141 -1.98 -8.98 9.80
CA ASN A 141 -3.02 -7.96 9.81
C ASN A 141 -2.53 -6.56 9.43
N GLU A 142 -1.21 -6.31 9.49
CA GLU A 142 -0.64 -4.98 9.48
C GLU A 142 0.60 -4.91 8.60
N VAL A 143 0.71 -3.83 7.83
CA VAL A 143 1.92 -3.52 7.06
C VAL A 143 2.25 -2.04 7.24
N ILE A 144 3.47 -1.76 7.67
CA ILE A 144 4.03 -0.42 7.83
C ILE A 144 5.21 -0.29 6.89
N ASN A 145 5.21 0.74 6.05
CA ASN A 145 6.33 1.08 5.18
C ASN A 145 6.74 2.53 5.43
N GLN A 146 8.03 2.74 5.70
CA GLN A 146 8.61 4.07 5.86
C GLN A 146 9.97 4.15 5.18
N SER A 147 10.45 5.35 4.90
CA SER A 147 11.80 5.55 4.40
C SER A 147 12.55 6.56 5.26
N PHE A 148 13.88 6.41 5.30
CA PHE A 148 14.76 7.31 6.04
C PHE A 148 16.13 7.43 5.35
N PHE A 149 16.87 8.46 5.77
CA PHE A 149 18.23 8.72 5.27
C PHE A 149 19.24 8.55 6.40
N ILE A 150 20.34 7.84 6.09
CA ILE A 150 21.54 7.81 6.93
C ILE A 150 22.54 8.79 6.34
N ILE A 151 23.09 9.65 7.19
CA ILE A 151 24.19 10.56 6.88
C ILE A 151 25.40 10.23 7.77
N LYS A 152 26.58 10.56 7.32
CA LYS A 152 27.83 10.42 8.10
C LYS A 152 28.26 11.77 8.66
#